data_88898a1f83cb16b6fb21180388d712de
#
_entry.id   88898a1f83cb16b6fb21180388d712de
#
_cell.length_a   1.000
_cell.length_b   1.000
_cell.length_c   1.000
_cell.angle_alpha   90.00
_cell.angle_beta   90.00
_cell.angle_gamma   90.00
#
_symmetry.space_group_name_H-M   'P 1'
#
loop_
_entity.id
_entity.type
_entity.pdbx_description
1 polymer ?
#
loop_
_entity_poly.entity_id
_entity_poly.type
_entity_poly.pdbx_seq_one_letter_code
_entity_poly.pdbx_strand_id
1 'polypeptide(L)'
;MPYLFKSATFITLDPAAVGRADLRIEGGRVAERAAQLEPRAGEEVIDLSGKIIMPGMVCAHTHLYSALARGMPAPPRLPANFKEILELIWWRLDRALDEETIYWSALVGALEAARAGTTCLFDHHASPSHITRSLQIVRAAMEKVGLRGVLCYEVTNRGGRRRRDAGLEENRAFLAWAGQSPAPAPADRSQQDTAMHEIPATFRGMVGAHASFTLSDASLEVCAELMREFDVGLHIHVAEDLIDVEDARARYDSGVIERLAKRGALNGRTILAHGTHLGDRDIEIAREAGAWFAHNPRSNMNNQVGYAPLAKFSDKILLGTDGIGADMFEEARFAFFKSREMRLGWGADEWRRVLAANQRLASGVFGLELGSLDSGSVADLIVLDYAAPTPLVAENLAWHLIFGMNSAAVESVMVNGQFVIRQRRSVLDDEDLYSAARQASERLWAKLREM
;
A
#
# COMPACT_ATOMS: atom_id res chain seq x y z
N MET A 1 -25.61 -8.59 -1.75
CA MET A 1 -26.76 -7.85 -2.33
C MET A 1 -26.23 -7.11 -3.53
N PRO A 2 -26.89 -7.17 -4.71
CA PRO A 2 -26.47 -6.36 -5.86
C PRO A 2 -26.87 -4.88 -5.66
N TYR A 3 -26.10 -3.98 -6.28
CA TYR A 3 -26.34 -2.54 -6.26
C TYR A 3 -26.48 -2.00 -7.69
N LEU A 4 -27.34 -1.00 -7.86
CA LEU A 4 -27.40 -0.19 -9.08
C LEU A 4 -27.11 1.27 -8.71
N PHE A 5 -25.93 1.76 -9.08
CA PHE A 5 -25.55 3.16 -8.97
C PHE A 5 -26.06 3.92 -10.19
N LYS A 6 -26.89 4.96 -9.96
CA LYS A 6 -27.52 5.76 -11.00
C LYS A 6 -26.84 7.12 -11.13
N SER A 7 -26.73 7.59 -12.37
CA SER A 7 -26.42 8.99 -12.72
C SER A 7 -25.05 9.49 -12.23
N ALA A 8 -24.09 8.59 -11.96
CA ALA A 8 -22.78 8.96 -11.47
C ALA A 8 -21.91 9.62 -12.57
N THR A 9 -21.09 10.59 -12.18
CA THR A 9 -19.90 10.95 -12.97
C THR A 9 -18.82 9.91 -12.64
N PHE A 10 -18.33 9.16 -13.62
CA PHE A 10 -17.20 8.24 -13.40
C PHE A 10 -15.90 8.88 -13.84
N ILE A 11 -14.81 8.53 -13.15
CA ILE A 11 -13.45 8.82 -13.56
C ILE A 11 -12.58 7.57 -13.47
N THR A 12 -11.61 7.44 -14.40
CA THR A 12 -10.54 6.44 -14.35
C THR A 12 -9.19 7.13 -14.47
N LEU A 13 -8.15 6.50 -13.88
CA LEU A 13 -6.82 7.12 -13.86
C LEU A 13 -5.99 6.78 -15.10
N ASP A 14 -6.10 5.56 -15.62
CA ASP A 14 -5.33 5.13 -16.80
C ASP A 14 -6.13 4.08 -17.61
N PRO A 15 -6.58 4.41 -18.83
CA PRO A 15 -6.52 5.75 -19.41
C PRO A 15 -7.33 6.78 -18.62
N ALA A 16 -6.89 8.05 -18.65
CA ALA A 16 -7.66 9.12 -18.03
C ALA A 16 -9.01 9.26 -18.75
N ALA A 17 -10.10 9.09 -18.02
CA ALA A 17 -11.43 9.27 -18.56
C ALA A 17 -12.36 9.92 -17.54
N VAL A 18 -13.29 10.72 -18.06
CA VAL A 18 -14.40 11.32 -17.31
C VAL A 18 -15.66 11.17 -18.15
N GLY A 19 -16.72 10.68 -17.54
CA GLY A 19 -18.00 10.49 -18.25
C GLY A 19 -19.16 10.30 -17.27
N ARG A 20 -20.36 10.05 -17.81
CA ARG A 20 -21.53 9.71 -17.00
C ARG A 20 -21.99 8.31 -17.34
N ALA A 21 -22.30 7.53 -16.32
CA ALA A 21 -22.82 6.18 -16.48
C ALA A 21 -23.59 5.74 -15.24
N ASP A 22 -24.45 4.73 -15.45
CA ASP A 22 -24.94 3.86 -14.39
C ASP A 22 -24.01 2.65 -14.27
N LEU A 23 -23.80 2.16 -13.05
CA LEU A 23 -23.01 0.98 -12.77
C LEU A 23 -23.83 -0.03 -11.97
N ARG A 24 -23.85 -1.29 -12.44
CA ARG A 24 -24.38 -2.43 -11.68
C ARG A 24 -23.26 -3.18 -11.02
N ILE A 25 -23.36 -3.41 -9.71
CA ILE A 25 -22.39 -4.17 -8.91
C ILE A 25 -23.05 -5.46 -8.48
N GLU A 26 -22.44 -6.59 -8.86
CA GLU A 26 -22.92 -7.93 -8.52
C GLU A 26 -21.73 -8.89 -8.37
N GLY A 27 -21.79 -9.82 -7.41
CA GLY A 27 -20.73 -10.81 -7.17
C GLY A 27 -19.33 -10.22 -6.89
N GLY A 28 -19.27 -9.01 -6.31
CA GLY A 28 -18.00 -8.34 -6.02
C GLY A 28 -17.36 -7.63 -7.24
N ARG A 29 -18.09 -7.53 -8.35
CA ARG A 29 -17.60 -6.97 -9.63
C ARG A 29 -18.54 -5.89 -10.17
N VAL A 30 -18.01 -5.09 -11.07
CA VAL A 30 -18.81 -4.26 -11.98
C VAL A 30 -19.42 -5.20 -13.03
N ALA A 31 -20.70 -5.55 -12.87
CA ALA A 31 -21.40 -6.44 -13.79
C ALA A 31 -21.74 -5.73 -15.10
N GLU A 32 -22.17 -4.46 -15.04
CA GLU A 32 -22.53 -3.65 -16.20
C GLU A 32 -22.13 -2.19 -15.95
N ARG A 33 -21.72 -1.51 -17.03
CA ARG A 33 -21.61 -0.05 -17.12
C ARG A 33 -22.24 0.42 -18.42
N ALA A 34 -23.24 1.30 -18.31
CA ALA A 34 -23.93 1.88 -19.48
C ALA A 34 -24.44 3.28 -19.18
N ALA A 35 -24.83 4.02 -20.23
CA ALA A 35 -25.40 5.37 -20.08
C ALA A 35 -26.65 5.37 -19.20
N GLN A 36 -27.47 4.31 -19.29
CA GLN A 36 -28.64 4.07 -18.45
C GLN A 36 -28.83 2.57 -18.27
N LEU A 37 -29.18 2.15 -17.06
CA LEU A 37 -29.54 0.78 -16.70
C LEU A 37 -30.89 0.76 -16.00
N GLU A 38 -31.75 -0.16 -16.37
CA GLU A 38 -33.02 -0.36 -15.67
C GLU A 38 -32.81 -1.18 -14.38
N PRO A 39 -33.45 -0.81 -13.27
CA PRO A 39 -33.41 -1.58 -12.04
C PRO A 39 -33.92 -3.01 -12.22
N ARG A 40 -33.25 -3.99 -11.57
CA ARG A 40 -33.68 -5.39 -11.50
C ARG A 40 -34.26 -5.70 -10.12
N ALA A 41 -35.10 -6.71 -10.04
CA ALA A 41 -35.65 -7.16 -8.76
C ALA A 41 -34.55 -7.59 -7.80
N GLY A 42 -34.56 -7.09 -6.56
CA GLY A 42 -33.59 -7.42 -5.52
C GLY A 42 -32.32 -6.55 -5.53
N GLU A 43 -32.21 -5.57 -6.43
CA GLU A 43 -31.14 -4.58 -6.40
C GLU A 43 -31.45 -3.42 -5.46
N GLU A 44 -30.43 -2.95 -4.74
CA GLU A 44 -30.50 -1.64 -4.07
C GLU A 44 -30.10 -0.55 -5.06
N VAL A 45 -31.05 0.35 -5.36
CA VAL A 45 -30.80 1.49 -6.27
C VAL A 45 -30.29 2.67 -5.46
N ILE A 46 -29.13 3.21 -5.85
CA ILE A 46 -28.49 4.35 -5.18
C ILE A 46 -28.31 5.46 -6.22
N ASP A 47 -28.97 6.59 -5.98
CA ASP A 47 -28.79 7.79 -6.82
C ASP A 47 -27.49 8.50 -6.43
N LEU A 48 -26.58 8.64 -7.40
CA LEU A 48 -25.30 9.32 -7.28
C LEU A 48 -25.23 10.58 -8.16
N SER A 49 -26.39 11.18 -8.44
CA SER A 49 -26.45 12.47 -9.16
C SER A 49 -25.58 13.53 -8.47
N GLY A 50 -24.69 14.15 -9.22
CA GLY A 50 -23.75 15.15 -8.70
C GLY A 50 -22.51 14.59 -7.97
N LYS A 51 -22.39 13.25 -7.83
CA LYS A 51 -21.25 12.58 -7.22
C LYS A 51 -20.36 11.93 -8.26
N ILE A 52 -19.13 11.62 -7.82
CA ILE A 52 -18.11 10.98 -8.66
C ILE A 52 -17.88 9.56 -8.15
N ILE A 53 -17.83 8.58 -9.05
CA ILE A 53 -17.28 7.24 -8.78
C ILE A 53 -15.91 7.13 -9.42
N MET A 54 -14.95 6.59 -8.68
CA MET A 54 -13.65 6.20 -9.22
C MET A 54 -13.16 4.90 -8.59
N PRO A 55 -12.20 4.20 -9.25
CA PRO A 55 -11.53 3.08 -8.61
C PRO A 55 -10.88 3.50 -7.29
N GLY A 56 -10.89 2.60 -6.32
CA GLY A 56 -10.24 2.82 -5.02
C GLY A 56 -8.75 3.08 -5.15
N MET A 57 -8.22 3.84 -4.21
CA MET A 57 -6.79 4.13 -4.14
C MET A 57 -6.03 2.93 -3.60
N VAL A 58 -4.78 2.78 -4.04
CA VAL A 58 -3.84 1.75 -3.58
C VAL A 58 -2.63 2.42 -2.95
N CYS A 59 -2.25 2.04 -1.74
CA CYS A 59 -1.01 2.45 -1.09
C CYS A 59 0.04 1.36 -1.27
N ALA A 60 1.13 1.65 -1.99
CA ALA A 60 2.11 0.64 -2.39
C ALA A 60 3.19 0.34 -1.33
N HIS A 61 3.24 1.09 -0.24
CA HIS A 61 4.14 0.88 0.89
C HIS A 61 3.61 1.61 2.12
N THR A 62 3.34 0.87 3.19
CA THR A 62 2.90 1.44 4.47
C THR A 62 3.29 0.53 5.63
N HIS A 63 3.20 1.07 6.87
CA HIS A 63 3.47 0.37 8.11
C HIS A 63 2.28 0.55 9.06
N LEU A 64 1.34 -0.37 9.04
CA LEU A 64 0.16 -0.28 9.91
C LEU A 64 0.51 -0.36 11.41
N TYR A 65 1.66 -0.97 11.77
CA TYR A 65 2.10 -1.04 13.16
C TYR A 65 2.38 0.34 13.78
N SER A 66 2.54 1.39 12.96
CA SER A 66 2.85 2.75 13.40
C SER A 66 1.63 3.61 13.73
N ALA A 67 0.40 3.15 13.46
CA ALA A 67 -0.80 3.98 13.62
C ALA A 67 -1.00 4.48 15.07
N LEU A 68 -0.63 3.68 16.08
CA LEU A 68 -0.67 4.07 17.49
C LEU A 68 0.56 4.88 17.96
N ALA A 69 1.49 5.20 17.05
CA ALA A 69 2.60 6.12 17.34
C ALA A 69 2.18 7.59 17.34
N ARG A 70 0.99 7.89 16.83
CA ARG A 70 0.47 9.25 16.79
C ARG A 70 0.32 9.84 18.21
N GLY A 71 1.08 10.87 18.51
CA GLY A 71 1.11 11.49 19.83
C GLY A 71 1.88 10.70 20.90
N MET A 72 2.66 9.68 20.51
CA MET A 72 3.48 8.91 21.46
C MET A 72 4.49 9.81 22.19
N PRO A 73 4.98 9.36 23.38
CA PRO A 73 5.99 10.09 24.12
C PRO A 73 7.22 10.41 23.26
N ALA A 74 7.76 11.62 23.42
CA ALA A 74 8.98 12.02 22.75
C ALA A 74 10.13 11.03 23.07
N PRO A 75 11.07 10.82 22.14
CA PRO A 75 12.26 10.03 22.43
C PRO A 75 13.11 10.71 23.52
N PRO A 76 14.03 9.97 24.18
CA PRO A 76 14.85 10.51 25.26
C PRO A 76 15.68 11.75 24.87
N ARG A 77 15.99 11.91 23.61
CA ARG A 77 16.61 13.07 23.00
C ARG A 77 16.18 13.18 21.53
N LEU A 78 16.33 14.37 20.94
CA LEU A 78 16.10 14.54 19.51
C LEU A 78 17.13 13.75 18.70
N PRO A 79 16.67 12.98 17.68
CA PRO A 79 17.57 12.29 16.75
C PRO A 79 18.42 13.31 15.97
N ALA A 80 19.72 13.05 15.84
CA ALA A 80 20.66 13.91 15.10
C ALA A 80 20.77 13.51 13.62
N ASN A 81 20.40 12.29 13.28
CA ASN A 81 20.47 11.72 11.92
C ASN A 81 19.44 10.60 11.75
N PHE A 82 19.33 10.08 10.53
CA PHE A 82 18.37 9.04 10.19
C PHE A 82 18.55 7.76 11.01
N LYS A 83 19.80 7.31 11.23
CA LYS A 83 20.06 6.12 12.07
C LYS A 83 19.50 6.29 13.47
N GLU A 84 19.62 7.47 14.06
CA GLU A 84 19.05 7.76 15.38
C GLU A 84 17.52 7.87 15.34
N ILE A 85 16.91 8.30 14.23
CA ILE A 85 15.45 8.21 14.04
C ILE A 85 15.01 6.74 14.14
N LEU A 86 15.72 5.83 13.45
CA LEU A 86 15.44 4.40 13.57
C LEU A 86 15.64 3.88 15.00
N GLU A 87 16.78 4.17 15.63
CA GLU A 87 17.15 3.64 16.95
C GLU A 87 16.28 4.18 18.10
N LEU A 88 15.97 5.48 18.07
CA LEU A 88 15.28 6.17 19.16
C LEU A 88 13.76 6.20 19.01
N ILE A 89 13.23 6.00 17.81
CA ILE A 89 11.80 6.07 17.51
C ILE A 89 11.31 4.71 17.02
N TRP A 90 11.61 4.33 15.76
CA TRP A 90 10.97 3.22 15.09
C TRP A 90 11.36 1.85 15.68
N TRP A 91 12.64 1.60 15.97
CA TRP A 91 13.09 0.35 16.58
C TRP A 91 12.75 0.24 18.07
N ARG A 92 12.37 1.32 18.73
CA ARG A 92 11.76 1.24 20.06
C ARG A 92 10.28 0.89 19.95
N LEU A 93 9.57 1.52 19.04
CA LEU A 93 8.16 1.24 18.79
C LEU A 93 7.95 -0.24 18.42
N ASP A 94 8.69 -0.74 17.42
CA ASP A 94 8.55 -2.12 16.94
C ASP A 94 8.80 -3.16 18.05
N ARG A 95 9.78 -2.89 18.94
CA ARG A 95 10.07 -3.76 20.10
C ARG A 95 9.03 -3.68 21.22
N ALA A 96 8.30 -2.60 21.31
CA ALA A 96 7.26 -2.41 22.34
C ALA A 96 5.95 -3.12 21.99
N LEU A 97 5.75 -3.48 20.71
CA LEU A 97 4.54 -4.13 20.22
C LEU A 97 4.33 -5.53 20.82
N ASP A 98 3.07 -5.85 21.08
CA ASP A 98 2.55 -7.16 21.41
C ASP A 98 1.30 -7.47 20.55
N GLU A 99 0.71 -8.64 20.73
CA GLU A 99 -0.44 -9.10 19.95
C GLU A 99 -1.56 -8.07 19.90
N GLU A 100 -1.93 -7.52 21.06
CA GLU A 100 -3.04 -6.57 21.18
C GLU A 100 -2.73 -5.23 20.49
N THR A 101 -1.54 -4.71 20.70
CA THR A 101 -1.13 -3.41 20.12
C THR A 101 -0.89 -3.51 18.62
N ILE A 102 -0.45 -4.66 18.09
CA ILE A 102 -0.39 -4.96 16.66
C ILE A 102 -1.80 -4.90 16.07
N TYR A 103 -2.77 -5.62 16.70
CA TYR A 103 -4.14 -5.66 16.23
C TYR A 103 -4.78 -4.28 16.17
N TRP A 104 -4.73 -3.52 17.27
CA TRP A 104 -5.36 -2.20 17.34
C TRP A 104 -4.68 -1.17 16.45
N SER A 105 -3.35 -1.23 16.33
CA SER A 105 -2.62 -0.37 15.38
C SER A 105 -3.04 -0.64 13.94
N ALA A 106 -3.08 -1.90 13.56
CA ALA A 106 -3.50 -2.29 12.21
C ALA A 106 -4.96 -1.95 11.93
N LEU A 107 -5.86 -2.14 12.91
CA LEU A 107 -7.29 -1.84 12.76
C LEU A 107 -7.53 -0.34 12.56
N VAL A 108 -6.91 0.51 13.39
CA VAL A 108 -7.02 1.97 13.27
C VAL A 108 -6.42 2.45 11.96
N GLY A 109 -5.21 2.00 11.61
CA GLY A 109 -4.55 2.40 10.37
C GLY A 109 -5.34 1.99 9.12
N ALA A 110 -5.90 0.78 9.11
CA ALA A 110 -6.75 0.29 8.04
C ALA A 110 -8.06 1.07 7.92
N LEU A 111 -8.72 1.38 9.05
CA LEU A 111 -9.96 2.16 9.05
C LEU A 111 -9.73 3.59 8.55
N GLU A 112 -8.63 4.23 8.95
CA GLU A 112 -8.27 5.57 8.47
C GLU A 112 -7.93 5.56 6.98
N ALA A 113 -7.22 4.53 6.49
CA ALA A 113 -6.97 4.32 5.07
C ALA A 113 -8.28 4.19 4.28
N ALA A 114 -9.23 3.37 4.78
CA ALA A 114 -10.55 3.24 4.19
C ALA A 114 -11.28 4.57 4.10
N ARG A 115 -11.29 5.36 5.17
CA ARG A 115 -11.91 6.70 5.20
C ARG A 115 -11.27 7.68 4.22
N ALA A 116 -9.98 7.51 3.96
CA ALA A 116 -9.26 8.29 2.97
C ALA A 116 -9.47 7.79 1.52
N GLY A 117 -10.26 6.73 1.31
CA GLY A 117 -10.53 6.16 -0.03
C GLY A 117 -9.49 5.14 -0.50
N THR A 118 -8.60 4.69 0.38
CA THR A 118 -7.63 3.64 0.07
C THR A 118 -8.26 2.27 0.30
N THR A 119 -8.34 1.45 -0.74
CA THR A 119 -9.01 0.14 -0.74
C THR A 119 -8.03 -1.03 -0.64
N CYS A 120 -6.76 -0.80 -0.96
CA CYS A 120 -5.70 -1.80 -0.93
C CYS A 120 -4.41 -1.24 -0.33
N LEU A 121 -3.81 -1.99 0.60
CA LEU A 121 -2.58 -1.62 1.30
C LEU A 121 -1.51 -2.69 1.08
N PHE A 122 -0.28 -2.24 0.78
CA PHE A 122 0.93 -3.06 0.84
C PHE A 122 1.62 -2.77 2.18
N ASP A 123 1.31 -3.58 3.18
CA ASP A 123 1.82 -3.40 4.54
C ASP A 123 3.14 -4.14 4.75
N HIS A 124 4.10 -3.42 5.29
CA HIS A 124 5.43 -3.89 5.64
C HIS A 124 5.57 -3.94 7.17
N HIS A 125 5.30 -5.11 7.77
CA HIS A 125 5.12 -5.26 9.21
C HIS A 125 6.41 -5.57 9.97
N ALA A 126 6.61 -4.92 11.12
CA ALA A 126 7.70 -5.17 12.05
C ALA A 126 7.20 -5.28 13.50
N SER A 127 7.52 -6.37 14.17
CA SER A 127 7.22 -6.59 15.59
C SER A 127 8.19 -7.63 16.20
N PRO A 128 9.48 -7.27 16.43
CA PRO A 128 10.51 -8.26 16.82
C PRO A 128 10.29 -8.90 18.18
N SER A 129 9.37 -8.37 19.00
CA SER A 129 8.97 -8.99 20.27
C SER A 129 7.77 -9.93 20.14
N HIS A 130 7.03 -9.87 19.02
CA HIS A 130 5.90 -10.74 18.70
C HIS A 130 5.88 -11.05 17.20
N ILE A 131 6.76 -11.96 16.74
CA ILE A 131 6.95 -12.27 15.32
C ILE A 131 5.90 -13.27 14.81
N THR A 132 5.86 -14.43 15.47
CA THR A 132 5.01 -15.56 15.04
C THR A 132 3.53 -15.17 15.02
N ARG A 133 2.88 -15.38 13.88
CA ARG A 133 1.48 -15.04 13.61
C ARG A 133 1.15 -13.55 13.57
N SER A 134 2.14 -12.66 13.59
CA SER A 134 1.90 -11.22 13.54
C SER A 134 1.20 -10.79 12.24
N LEU A 135 1.54 -11.38 11.10
CA LEU A 135 0.86 -11.12 9.83
C LEU A 135 -0.60 -11.58 9.84
N GLN A 136 -0.93 -12.65 10.55
CA GLN A 136 -2.31 -13.10 10.71
C GLN A 136 -3.12 -12.14 11.59
N ILE A 137 -2.48 -11.50 12.58
CA ILE A 137 -3.10 -10.45 13.41
C ILE A 137 -3.40 -9.22 12.56
N VAL A 138 -2.42 -8.74 11.78
CA VAL A 138 -2.61 -7.62 10.84
C VAL A 138 -3.71 -7.94 9.84
N ARG A 139 -3.68 -9.14 9.24
CA ARG A 139 -4.72 -9.61 8.33
C ARG A 139 -6.10 -9.56 8.96
N ALA A 140 -6.26 -10.10 10.17
CA ALA A 140 -7.55 -10.14 10.87
C ALA A 140 -8.08 -8.72 11.14
N ALA A 141 -7.21 -7.78 11.49
CA ALA A 141 -7.57 -6.37 11.66
C ALA A 141 -8.03 -5.72 10.35
N MET A 142 -7.29 -5.91 9.26
CA MET A 142 -7.66 -5.40 7.94
C MET A 142 -8.95 -6.04 7.40
N GLU A 143 -9.13 -7.35 7.60
CA GLU A 143 -10.34 -8.09 7.22
C GLU A 143 -11.56 -7.59 7.98
N LYS A 144 -11.40 -7.26 9.26
CA LYS A 144 -12.46 -6.66 10.09
C LYS A 144 -12.96 -5.32 9.52
N VAL A 145 -12.05 -4.52 8.95
CA VAL A 145 -12.38 -3.28 8.23
C VAL A 145 -12.97 -3.58 6.85
N GLY A 146 -12.54 -4.66 6.20
CA GLY A 146 -12.96 -5.06 4.86
C GLY A 146 -12.01 -4.59 3.75
N LEU A 147 -10.76 -4.23 4.06
CA LEU A 147 -9.77 -3.81 3.07
C LEU A 147 -9.04 -5.00 2.43
N ARG A 148 -8.53 -4.76 1.22
CA ARG A 148 -7.60 -5.64 0.53
C ARG A 148 -6.17 -5.40 1.01
N GLY A 149 -5.36 -6.45 1.15
CA GLY A 149 -4.01 -6.34 1.66
C GLY A 149 -2.97 -7.24 1.00
N VAL A 150 -1.76 -6.70 0.84
CA VAL A 150 -0.54 -7.46 0.54
C VAL A 150 0.38 -7.28 1.73
N LEU A 151 0.67 -8.39 2.44
CA LEU A 151 1.38 -8.33 3.72
C LEU A 151 2.74 -9.01 3.62
N CYS A 152 3.72 -8.46 4.33
CA CYS A 152 5.02 -9.09 4.53
C CYS A 152 5.60 -8.75 5.89
N TYR A 153 6.43 -9.65 6.44
CA TYR A 153 7.17 -9.43 7.67
C TYR A 153 8.58 -8.93 7.38
N GLU A 154 9.01 -7.90 8.06
CA GLU A 154 10.31 -7.25 7.94
C GLU A 154 11.45 -8.11 8.52
N VAL A 155 12.04 -8.98 7.70
CA VAL A 155 13.22 -9.78 8.10
C VAL A 155 14.41 -8.86 8.33
N THR A 156 15.11 -9.08 9.45
CA THR A 156 16.31 -8.30 9.82
C THR A 156 17.26 -9.12 10.71
N ASN A 157 18.55 -8.82 10.63
CA ASN A 157 19.56 -9.41 11.53
C ASN A 157 19.72 -8.65 12.85
N ARG A 158 19.07 -7.50 13.05
CA ARG A 158 19.17 -6.63 14.25
C ARG A 158 18.94 -7.37 15.56
N GLY A 159 18.01 -8.31 15.57
CA GLY A 159 17.66 -9.11 16.76
C GLY A 159 18.39 -10.45 16.89
N GLY A 160 19.44 -10.68 16.08
CA GLY A 160 20.19 -11.93 16.01
C GLY A 160 19.49 -13.03 15.21
N ARG A 161 20.17 -14.17 15.07
CA ARG A 161 19.78 -15.28 14.20
C ARG A 161 18.36 -15.80 14.49
N ARG A 162 18.01 -15.98 15.77
CA ARG A 162 16.70 -16.52 16.18
C ARG A 162 15.53 -15.66 15.66
N ARG A 163 15.63 -14.33 15.81
CA ARG A 163 14.57 -13.42 15.34
C ARG A 163 14.53 -13.34 13.82
N ARG A 164 15.70 -13.34 13.17
CA ARG A 164 15.77 -13.43 11.70
C ARG A 164 15.05 -14.68 11.19
N ASP A 165 15.35 -15.85 11.74
CA ASP A 165 14.75 -17.12 11.30
C ASP A 165 13.25 -17.14 11.58
N ALA A 166 12.79 -16.59 12.70
CA ALA A 166 11.36 -16.43 12.97
C ALA A 166 10.67 -15.50 11.96
N GLY A 167 11.31 -14.41 11.52
CA GLY A 167 10.77 -13.51 10.51
C GLY A 167 10.68 -14.16 9.13
N LEU A 168 11.67 -14.98 8.75
CA LEU A 168 11.63 -15.77 7.51
C LEU A 168 10.47 -16.78 7.55
N GLU A 169 10.30 -17.47 8.68
CA GLU A 169 9.22 -18.43 8.86
C GLU A 169 7.84 -17.75 8.88
N GLU A 170 7.72 -16.54 9.45
CA GLU A 170 6.47 -15.77 9.41
C GLU A 170 6.06 -15.41 7.98
N ASN A 171 7.01 -14.96 7.13
CA ASN A 171 6.76 -14.74 5.70
C ASN A 171 6.33 -16.05 5.02
N ARG A 172 7.07 -17.16 5.25
CA ARG A 172 6.74 -18.47 4.68
C ARG A 172 5.33 -18.93 5.06
N ALA A 173 5.00 -18.87 6.33
CA ALA A 173 3.71 -19.30 6.85
C ALA A 173 2.56 -18.45 6.27
N PHE A 174 2.76 -17.14 6.13
CA PHE A 174 1.75 -16.26 5.55
C PHE A 174 1.57 -16.50 4.04
N LEU A 175 2.66 -16.66 3.29
CA LEU A 175 2.63 -16.97 1.85
C LEU A 175 1.92 -18.30 1.58
N ALA A 176 2.22 -19.33 2.38
CA ALA A 176 1.54 -20.63 2.29
C ALA A 176 0.04 -20.51 2.60
N TRP A 177 -0.32 -19.74 3.63
CA TRP A 177 -1.73 -19.48 3.97
C TRP A 177 -2.47 -18.74 2.85
N ALA A 178 -1.82 -17.75 2.21
CA ALA A 178 -2.40 -16.96 1.12
C ALA A 178 -2.62 -17.77 -0.18
N GLY A 179 -2.26 -19.07 -0.17
CA GLY A 179 -2.44 -19.98 -1.32
C GLY A 179 -1.61 -19.57 -2.52
N GLN A 180 -0.47 -18.90 -2.32
CA GLN A 180 0.45 -18.51 -3.38
C GLN A 180 1.28 -19.73 -3.78
N SER A 181 0.63 -20.68 -4.49
CA SER A 181 1.29 -21.65 -5.35
C SER A 181 1.67 -20.96 -6.67
N PRO A 182 2.61 -21.49 -7.45
CA PRO A 182 2.94 -20.93 -8.77
C PRO A 182 1.64 -20.60 -9.51
N ALA A 183 1.55 -19.37 -10.04
CA ALA A 183 0.34 -18.92 -10.73
C ALA A 183 -0.09 -19.98 -11.75
N PRO A 184 -1.37 -20.39 -11.80
CA PRO A 184 -1.85 -21.26 -12.86
C PRO A 184 -1.54 -20.59 -14.19
N ALA A 185 -1.12 -21.39 -15.18
CA ALA A 185 -0.96 -20.95 -16.56
C ALA A 185 -2.20 -20.15 -16.99
N PRO A 186 -2.07 -19.12 -17.85
CA PRO A 186 -3.19 -18.27 -18.24
C PRO A 186 -4.36 -19.16 -18.66
N ALA A 187 -5.45 -19.08 -17.90
CA ALA A 187 -6.64 -19.88 -18.11
C ALA A 187 -7.17 -19.61 -19.53
N ASP A 188 -7.44 -20.68 -20.26
CA ASP A 188 -8.13 -20.62 -21.53
C ASP A 188 -9.44 -19.83 -21.36
N ARG A 189 -9.63 -18.80 -22.17
CA ARG A 189 -10.78 -17.87 -22.09
C ARG A 189 -12.14 -18.57 -22.26
N SER A 190 -12.16 -19.86 -22.55
CA SER A 190 -13.37 -20.68 -22.65
C SER A 190 -14.00 -21.08 -21.31
N GLN A 191 -13.36 -20.81 -20.16
CA GLN A 191 -13.88 -21.12 -18.81
C GLN A 191 -14.36 -19.89 -18.03
N GLN A 192 -14.65 -18.77 -18.69
CA GLN A 192 -15.06 -17.51 -18.03
C GLN A 192 -16.42 -17.55 -17.32
N ASP A 193 -17.29 -18.53 -17.63
CA ASP A 193 -18.66 -18.55 -17.07
C ASP A 193 -18.73 -19.02 -15.61
N THR A 194 -17.73 -19.76 -15.10
CA THR A 194 -17.73 -20.24 -13.70
C THR A 194 -17.03 -19.28 -12.72
N ALA A 195 -16.16 -18.41 -13.22
CA ALA A 195 -15.39 -17.46 -12.37
C ALA A 195 -16.21 -16.26 -11.87
N MET A 196 -17.41 -16.05 -12.40
CA MET A 196 -18.29 -14.91 -12.02
C MET A 196 -18.91 -15.01 -10.63
N HIS A 197 -18.81 -16.16 -9.95
CA HIS A 197 -19.45 -16.37 -8.65
C HIS A 197 -18.47 -16.46 -7.47
N GLU A 198 -17.17 -16.53 -7.71
CA GLU A 198 -16.18 -16.53 -6.62
C GLU A 198 -15.84 -15.11 -6.18
N ILE A 199 -15.93 -14.85 -4.85
CA ILE A 199 -15.49 -13.58 -4.26
C ILE A 199 -13.99 -13.43 -4.50
N PRO A 200 -13.53 -12.34 -5.12
CA PRO A 200 -12.10 -12.12 -5.41
C PRO A 200 -11.25 -12.17 -4.14
N ALA A 201 -10.07 -12.78 -4.22
CA ALA A 201 -9.15 -12.87 -3.11
C ALA A 201 -8.81 -11.49 -2.51
N THR A 202 -8.81 -11.41 -1.17
CA THR A 202 -8.62 -10.15 -0.43
C THR A 202 -7.20 -9.97 0.07
N PHE A 203 -6.45 -11.06 0.25
CA PHE A 203 -5.10 -11.01 0.79
C PHE A 203 -4.10 -11.76 -0.08
N ARG A 204 -2.89 -11.22 -0.17
CA ARG A 204 -1.69 -11.79 -0.75
C ARG A 204 -0.50 -11.51 0.15
N GLY A 205 0.61 -12.20 -0.09
CA GLY A 205 1.88 -11.98 0.61
C GLY A 205 3.02 -11.61 -0.34
N MET A 206 4.04 -11.03 0.22
CA MET A 206 5.36 -10.85 -0.38
C MET A 206 6.41 -11.33 0.61
N VAL A 207 7.67 -11.46 0.19
CA VAL A 207 8.78 -11.61 1.14
C VAL A 207 9.14 -10.21 1.63
N GLY A 208 9.13 -9.98 2.95
CA GLY A 208 9.53 -8.70 3.54
C GLY A 208 10.97 -8.73 4.04
N ALA A 209 11.70 -7.66 3.84
CA ALA A 209 13.04 -7.46 4.39
C ALA A 209 13.23 -5.99 4.78
N HIS A 210 13.96 -5.72 5.89
CA HIS A 210 14.11 -4.35 6.37
C HIS A 210 14.89 -3.48 5.37
N ALA A 211 16.20 -3.56 5.37
CA ALA A 211 17.07 -2.79 4.49
C ALA A 211 18.40 -3.51 4.33
N SER A 212 19.15 -3.18 3.26
CA SER A 212 20.41 -3.85 2.93
C SER A 212 21.39 -3.83 4.10
N PHE A 213 21.57 -2.69 4.77
CA PHE A 213 22.52 -2.54 5.88
C PHE A 213 22.19 -3.34 7.15
N THR A 214 20.95 -3.83 7.29
CA THR A 214 20.52 -4.65 8.43
C THR A 214 20.46 -6.14 8.14
N LEU A 215 20.86 -6.54 6.93
CA LEU A 215 20.82 -7.93 6.47
C LEU A 215 22.22 -8.46 6.13
N SER A 216 22.44 -9.73 6.38
CA SER A 216 23.58 -10.46 5.84
C SER A 216 23.26 -11.04 4.47
N ASP A 217 24.29 -11.37 3.68
CA ASP A 217 24.13 -12.07 2.41
C ASP A 217 23.35 -13.37 2.55
N ALA A 218 23.67 -14.17 3.58
CA ALA A 218 22.95 -15.39 3.89
C ALA A 218 21.45 -15.16 4.16
N SER A 219 21.07 -14.00 4.73
CA SER A 219 19.66 -13.66 4.94
C SER A 219 18.98 -13.27 3.64
N LEU A 220 19.65 -12.54 2.76
CA LEU A 220 19.16 -12.21 1.42
C LEU A 220 18.98 -13.45 0.55
N GLU A 221 19.90 -14.41 0.62
CA GLU A 221 19.83 -15.69 -0.10
C GLU A 221 18.60 -16.50 0.32
N VAL A 222 18.28 -16.57 1.62
CA VAL A 222 17.05 -17.24 2.09
C VAL A 222 15.80 -16.47 1.68
N CYS A 223 15.82 -15.12 1.69
CA CYS A 223 14.72 -14.34 1.13
C CYS A 223 14.52 -14.68 -0.36
N ALA A 224 15.60 -14.78 -1.14
CA ALA A 224 15.54 -15.15 -2.55
C ALA A 224 15.02 -16.57 -2.78
N GLU A 225 15.31 -17.51 -1.87
CA GLU A 225 14.73 -18.87 -1.89
C GLU A 225 13.21 -18.81 -1.71
N LEU A 226 12.72 -18.05 -0.73
CA LEU A 226 11.29 -17.84 -0.50
C LEU A 226 10.61 -17.17 -1.71
N MET A 227 11.25 -16.16 -2.31
CA MET A 227 10.73 -15.51 -3.52
C MET A 227 10.53 -16.53 -4.66
N ARG A 228 11.47 -17.44 -4.85
CA ARG A 228 11.38 -18.48 -5.88
C ARG A 228 10.35 -19.56 -5.51
N GLU A 229 10.31 -19.99 -4.25
CA GLU A 229 9.39 -21.00 -3.74
C GLU A 229 7.92 -20.61 -3.98
N PHE A 230 7.59 -19.33 -3.72
CA PHE A 230 6.22 -18.82 -3.80
C PHE A 230 5.93 -17.97 -5.05
N ASP A 231 6.89 -17.80 -5.95
CA ASP A 231 6.80 -16.96 -7.15
C ASP A 231 6.36 -15.51 -6.84
N VAL A 232 6.99 -14.87 -5.84
CA VAL A 232 6.68 -13.51 -5.37
C VAL A 232 7.88 -12.57 -5.47
N GLY A 233 7.67 -11.28 -5.20
CA GLY A 233 8.71 -10.28 -5.07
C GLY A 233 9.18 -10.10 -3.62
N LEU A 234 10.29 -9.37 -3.50
CA LEU A 234 10.79 -8.82 -2.25
C LEU A 234 10.20 -7.43 -2.03
N HIS A 235 9.81 -7.08 -0.82
CA HIS A 235 9.46 -5.73 -0.41
C HIS A 235 10.51 -5.27 0.61
N ILE A 236 11.29 -4.24 0.27
CA ILE A 236 12.48 -3.84 1.03
C ILE A 236 12.73 -2.32 0.92
N HIS A 237 13.20 -1.70 2.02
CA HIS A 237 13.72 -0.33 1.98
C HIS A 237 15.13 -0.35 1.36
N VAL A 238 15.40 0.59 0.47
CA VAL A 238 16.69 0.68 -0.22
C VAL A 238 17.17 2.12 -0.28
N ALA A 239 18.40 2.33 0.16
CA ALA A 239 19.07 3.62 0.08
C ALA A 239 18.17 4.80 0.49
N GLU A 240 17.38 4.63 1.56
CA GLU A 240 16.58 5.71 2.14
C GLU A 240 17.51 6.81 2.65
N ASP A 241 18.62 6.43 3.31
CA ASP A 241 19.70 7.29 3.75
C ASP A 241 21.04 6.77 3.23
N LEU A 242 22.08 7.60 3.27
CA LEU A 242 23.42 7.25 2.84
C LEU A 242 24.03 6.08 3.61
N ILE A 243 23.60 5.83 4.85
CA ILE A 243 24.09 4.72 5.67
C ILE A 243 23.94 3.36 4.96
N ASP A 244 22.84 3.16 4.18
CA ASP A 244 22.62 1.91 3.46
C ASP A 244 23.62 1.76 2.30
N VAL A 245 23.91 2.86 1.59
CA VAL A 245 24.88 2.90 0.49
C VAL A 245 26.31 2.70 1.00
N GLU A 246 26.66 3.38 2.10
CA GLU A 246 27.98 3.29 2.74
C GLU A 246 28.24 1.88 3.29
N ASP A 247 27.28 1.28 3.95
CA ASP A 247 27.37 -0.10 4.49
C ASP A 247 27.55 -1.11 3.33
N ALA A 248 26.77 -0.99 2.26
CA ALA A 248 26.88 -1.88 1.10
C ALA A 248 28.27 -1.83 0.46
N ARG A 249 28.82 -0.64 0.32
CA ARG A 249 30.20 -0.44 -0.20
C ARG A 249 31.26 -0.98 0.76
N ALA A 250 31.17 -0.61 2.03
CA ALA A 250 32.22 -0.93 3.01
C ALA A 250 32.29 -2.43 3.34
N ARG A 251 31.14 -3.11 3.43
CA ARG A 251 31.08 -4.53 3.86
C ARG A 251 31.04 -5.52 2.71
N TYR A 252 30.53 -5.12 1.56
CA TYR A 252 30.21 -6.04 0.45
C TYR A 252 30.85 -5.62 -0.89
N ASP A 253 31.55 -4.50 -0.93
CA ASP A 253 32.16 -3.92 -2.17
C ASP A 253 31.13 -3.91 -3.32
N SER A 254 29.93 -3.40 -3.05
CA SER A 254 28.80 -3.45 -3.97
C SER A 254 27.86 -2.24 -3.79
N GLY A 255 27.09 -1.92 -4.82
CA GLY A 255 25.91 -1.09 -4.68
C GLY A 255 24.78 -1.83 -3.94
N VAL A 256 23.79 -1.08 -3.45
CA VAL A 256 22.66 -1.66 -2.69
C VAL A 256 21.86 -2.63 -3.57
N ILE A 257 21.45 -2.19 -4.75
CA ILE A 257 20.65 -3.02 -5.68
C ILE A 257 21.49 -4.09 -6.33
N GLU A 258 22.76 -3.77 -6.67
CA GLU A 258 23.71 -4.75 -7.19
C GLU A 258 23.88 -5.91 -6.23
N ARG A 259 23.95 -5.65 -4.93
CA ARG A 259 24.01 -6.68 -3.88
C ARG A 259 22.76 -7.57 -3.88
N LEU A 260 21.56 -6.96 -3.93
CA LEU A 260 20.31 -7.71 -4.02
C LEU A 260 20.29 -8.61 -5.25
N ALA A 261 20.67 -8.09 -6.41
CA ALA A 261 20.74 -8.85 -7.66
C ALA A 261 21.72 -10.03 -7.57
N LYS A 262 22.95 -9.79 -7.04
CA LYS A 262 23.95 -10.84 -6.82
C LYS A 262 23.47 -11.97 -5.90
N ARG A 263 22.55 -11.68 -4.97
CA ARG A 263 21.99 -12.67 -4.02
C ARG A 263 20.66 -13.25 -4.52
N GLY A 264 20.22 -12.91 -5.74
CA GLY A 264 18.98 -13.41 -6.32
C GLY A 264 17.71 -12.82 -5.69
N ALA A 265 17.84 -11.76 -4.89
CA ALA A 265 16.75 -11.10 -4.16
C ALA A 265 16.14 -9.92 -4.94
N LEU A 266 16.14 -9.98 -6.28
CA LEU A 266 15.61 -8.96 -7.16
C LEU A 266 14.89 -9.59 -8.36
N ASN A 267 13.66 -9.15 -8.62
CA ASN A 267 12.88 -9.57 -9.78
C ASN A 267 11.84 -8.48 -10.16
N GLY A 268 11.08 -8.71 -11.23
CA GLY A 268 10.07 -7.76 -11.73
C GLY A 268 8.85 -7.54 -10.82
N ARG A 269 8.74 -8.27 -9.71
CA ARG A 269 7.71 -8.10 -8.67
C ARG A 269 8.27 -7.46 -7.38
N THR A 270 9.56 -7.18 -7.33
CA THR A 270 10.22 -6.55 -6.17
C THR A 270 9.77 -5.10 -6.03
N ILE A 271 9.46 -4.68 -4.80
CA ILE A 271 9.19 -3.29 -4.41
C ILE A 271 10.38 -2.75 -3.64
N LEU A 272 10.99 -1.72 -4.19
CA LEU A 272 12.14 -0.99 -3.63
C LEU A 272 11.62 0.31 -3.04
N ALA A 273 11.45 0.38 -1.72
CA ALA A 273 10.95 1.58 -1.06
C ALA A 273 12.05 2.64 -0.93
N HIS A 274 11.67 3.90 -1.09
CA HIS A 274 12.47 5.14 -1.05
C HIS A 274 13.42 5.35 -2.25
N GLY A 275 14.52 4.63 -2.33
CA GLY A 275 15.51 4.80 -3.40
C GLY A 275 16.18 6.18 -3.44
N THR A 276 16.21 6.90 -2.30
CA THR A 276 16.61 8.31 -2.22
C THR A 276 18.05 8.54 -2.66
N HIS A 277 18.96 7.64 -2.29
CA HIS A 277 20.40 7.76 -2.53
C HIS A 277 20.95 6.70 -3.49
N LEU A 278 20.10 6.12 -4.35
CA LEU A 278 20.57 5.16 -5.35
C LEU A 278 21.46 5.81 -6.40
N GLY A 279 22.59 5.16 -6.69
CA GLY A 279 23.47 5.51 -7.80
C GLY A 279 22.94 5.03 -9.15
N ASP A 280 23.49 5.59 -10.24
CA ASP A 280 23.02 5.29 -11.61
C ASP A 280 23.07 3.79 -11.94
N ARG A 281 24.14 3.11 -11.53
CA ARG A 281 24.29 1.66 -11.77
C ARG A 281 23.22 0.84 -11.03
N ASP A 282 22.93 1.17 -9.79
CA ASP A 282 21.86 0.51 -9.02
C ASP A 282 20.49 0.71 -9.69
N ILE A 283 20.21 1.92 -10.14
CA ILE A 283 18.96 2.25 -10.85
C ILE A 283 18.84 1.44 -12.15
N GLU A 284 19.93 1.34 -12.92
CA GLU A 284 19.97 0.55 -14.16
C GLU A 284 19.66 -0.93 -13.88
N ILE A 285 20.30 -1.55 -12.89
CA ILE A 285 20.06 -2.95 -12.50
C ILE A 285 18.61 -3.16 -12.07
N ALA A 286 18.04 -2.24 -11.28
CA ALA A 286 16.65 -2.32 -10.87
C ALA A 286 15.68 -2.23 -12.06
N ARG A 287 15.96 -1.35 -13.02
CA ARG A 287 15.18 -1.20 -14.25
C ARG A 287 15.26 -2.44 -15.15
N GLU A 288 16.46 -3.00 -15.33
CA GLU A 288 16.67 -4.24 -16.09
C GLU A 288 15.91 -5.42 -15.47
N ALA A 289 15.89 -5.51 -14.15
CA ALA A 289 15.09 -6.50 -13.41
C ALA A 289 13.58 -6.23 -13.48
N GLY A 290 13.17 -5.05 -13.92
CA GLY A 290 11.77 -4.64 -13.95
C GLY A 290 11.17 -4.39 -12.57
N ALA A 291 11.97 -4.09 -11.56
CA ALA A 291 11.51 -3.80 -10.20
C ALA A 291 10.71 -2.48 -10.11
N TRP A 292 9.89 -2.38 -9.07
CA TRP A 292 9.09 -1.22 -8.77
C TRP A 292 9.77 -0.33 -7.73
N PHE A 293 9.63 1.00 -7.86
CA PHE A 293 10.17 1.98 -6.89
C PHE A 293 9.01 2.65 -6.16
N ALA A 294 8.88 2.45 -4.86
CA ALA A 294 7.87 3.12 -4.03
C ALA A 294 8.45 4.42 -3.45
N HIS A 295 8.01 5.56 -3.98
CA HIS A 295 8.36 6.89 -3.48
C HIS A 295 7.44 7.26 -2.32
N ASN A 296 8.02 7.72 -1.19
CA ASN A 296 7.33 8.04 0.05
C ASN A 296 7.61 9.52 0.44
N PRO A 297 7.09 10.51 -0.29
CA PRO A 297 7.52 11.90 -0.15
C PRO A 297 7.30 12.49 1.23
N ARG A 298 6.16 12.23 1.91
CA ARG A 298 5.90 12.74 3.25
C ARG A 298 6.90 12.18 4.27
N SER A 299 7.16 10.87 4.21
CA SER A 299 8.13 10.23 5.08
C SER A 299 9.55 10.72 4.82
N ASN A 300 9.98 10.79 3.55
CA ASN A 300 11.31 11.29 3.21
C ASN A 300 11.54 12.72 3.70
N MET A 301 10.52 13.58 3.62
CA MET A 301 10.59 14.95 4.17
C MET A 301 10.65 14.94 5.69
N ASN A 302 9.81 14.13 6.35
CA ASN A 302 9.79 14.01 7.81
C ASN A 302 11.14 13.52 8.35
N ASN A 303 11.74 12.54 7.69
CA ASN A 303 13.02 11.93 8.09
C ASN A 303 14.24 12.71 7.59
N GLN A 304 14.04 13.78 6.79
CA GLN A 304 15.09 14.65 6.24
C GLN A 304 16.14 13.89 5.40
N VAL A 305 15.73 12.79 4.76
CA VAL A 305 16.64 11.90 4.01
C VAL A 305 16.89 12.35 2.56
N GLY A 306 16.23 13.41 2.10
CA GLY A 306 16.43 13.96 0.76
C GLY A 306 15.33 13.59 -0.23
N TYR A 307 15.67 13.53 -1.53
CA TYR A 307 14.71 13.31 -2.61
C TYR A 307 15.22 12.27 -3.60
N ALA A 308 14.38 11.28 -3.90
CA ALA A 308 14.74 10.22 -4.84
C ALA A 308 14.91 10.75 -6.28
N PRO A 309 15.88 10.21 -7.07
CA PRO A 309 16.14 10.64 -8.44
C PRO A 309 15.09 10.12 -9.43
N LEU A 310 13.82 10.47 -9.23
CA LEU A 310 12.65 9.91 -9.94
C LEU A 310 12.75 10.01 -11.46
N ALA A 311 13.39 11.07 -12.00
CA ALA A 311 13.60 11.21 -13.42
C ALA A 311 14.44 10.08 -14.05
N LYS A 312 15.20 9.35 -13.24
CA LYS A 312 16.03 8.22 -13.67
C LYS A 312 15.32 6.88 -13.51
N PHE A 313 14.24 6.82 -12.74
CA PHE A 313 13.44 5.60 -12.59
C PHE A 313 12.63 5.35 -13.87
N SER A 314 12.17 4.10 -14.05
CA SER A 314 11.30 3.73 -15.17
C SER A 314 9.87 4.24 -14.95
N ASP A 315 8.93 3.77 -15.76
CA ASP A 315 7.48 3.94 -15.57
C ASP A 315 6.90 3.13 -14.39
N LYS A 316 7.74 2.34 -13.71
CA LYS A 316 7.38 1.55 -12.52
C LYS A 316 7.61 2.31 -11.21
N ILE A 317 7.20 3.57 -11.18
CA ILE A 317 7.18 4.38 -9.97
C ILE A 317 5.83 4.24 -9.30
N LEU A 318 5.86 4.08 -8.00
CA LEU A 318 4.71 3.94 -7.11
C LEU A 318 4.72 5.06 -6.06
N LEU A 319 3.55 5.30 -5.44
CA LEU A 319 3.44 6.09 -4.21
C LEU A 319 3.13 5.18 -3.03
N GLY A 320 3.88 5.37 -1.95
CA GLY A 320 3.63 4.81 -0.64
C GLY A 320 3.61 5.91 0.42
N THR A 321 3.10 5.59 1.60
CA THR A 321 2.98 6.54 2.71
C THR A 321 3.94 6.24 3.87
N ASP A 322 4.63 5.10 3.79
CA ASP A 322 5.50 4.63 4.86
C ASP A 322 4.75 4.56 6.22
N GLY A 323 5.36 4.92 7.33
CA GLY A 323 4.75 4.95 8.66
C GLY A 323 3.72 6.07 8.88
N ILE A 324 3.30 6.80 7.85
CA ILE A 324 2.30 7.86 7.90
C ILE A 324 0.98 7.34 7.35
N GLY A 325 -0.16 7.82 7.86
CA GLY A 325 -1.48 7.32 7.45
C GLY A 325 -1.72 7.33 5.94
N ALA A 326 -2.37 6.27 5.43
CA ALA A 326 -2.49 5.95 4.01
C ALA A 326 -3.57 6.78 3.27
N ASP A 327 -3.45 8.12 3.31
CA ASP A 327 -4.20 9.06 2.49
C ASP A 327 -3.46 9.33 1.17
N MET A 328 -3.90 8.66 0.09
CA MET A 328 -3.25 8.75 -1.22
C MET A 328 -3.53 10.07 -1.95
N PHE A 329 -4.61 10.79 -1.62
CA PHE A 329 -4.82 12.14 -2.12
C PHE A 329 -3.80 13.11 -1.54
N GLU A 330 -3.58 13.02 -0.24
CA GLU A 330 -2.56 13.82 0.44
C GLU A 330 -1.16 13.47 -0.06
N GLU A 331 -0.83 12.18 -0.15
CA GLU A 331 0.48 11.72 -0.64
C GLU A 331 0.79 12.24 -2.04
N ALA A 332 -0.16 12.13 -2.98
CA ALA A 332 0.01 12.64 -4.35
C ALA A 332 0.21 14.16 -4.38
N ARG A 333 -0.48 14.90 -3.51
CA ARG A 333 -0.32 16.34 -3.39
C ARG A 333 1.05 16.74 -2.87
N PHE A 334 1.54 16.06 -1.82
CA PHE A 334 2.90 16.28 -1.32
C PHE A 334 3.95 15.87 -2.34
N ALA A 335 3.75 14.76 -3.04
CA ALA A 335 4.63 14.33 -4.13
C ALA A 335 4.72 15.40 -5.22
N PHE A 336 3.59 15.97 -5.65
CA PHE A 336 3.55 17.05 -6.63
C PHE A 336 4.32 18.28 -6.14
N PHE A 337 4.00 18.82 -4.96
CA PHE A 337 4.66 20.05 -4.47
C PHE A 337 6.15 19.83 -4.23
N LYS A 338 6.53 18.68 -3.67
CA LYS A 338 7.95 18.36 -3.46
C LYS A 338 8.70 18.23 -4.78
N SER A 339 8.10 17.61 -5.79
CA SER A 339 8.72 17.51 -7.13
C SER A 339 8.92 18.88 -7.77
N ARG A 340 8.00 19.84 -7.57
CA ARG A 340 8.11 21.21 -8.04
C ARG A 340 9.23 21.97 -7.34
N GLU A 341 9.32 21.83 -6.01
CA GLU A 341 10.42 22.39 -5.20
C GLU A 341 11.78 21.86 -5.68
N MET A 342 11.85 20.56 -5.96
CA MET A 342 13.06 19.87 -6.47
C MET A 342 13.31 20.07 -7.97
N ARG A 343 12.47 20.87 -8.64
CA ARG A 343 12.57 21.20 -10.07
C ARG A 343 12.59 19.95 -10.98
N LEU A 344 11.85 18.91 -10.62
CA LEU A 344 11.79 17.65 -11.41
C LEU A 344 11.21 17.85 -12.82
N GLY A 345 10.42 18.90 -13.05
CA GLY A 345 9.78 19.17 -14.33
C GLY A 345 8.46 18.41 -14.56
N TRP A 346 8.03 17.58 -13.61
CA TRP A 346 6.75 16.85 -13.68
C TRP A 346 5.56 17.76 -13.40
N GLY A 347 4.46 17.51 -14.12
CA GLY A 347 3.14 18.11 -13.88
C GLY A 347 2.24 17.19 -13.06
N ALA A 348 0.96 17.53 -12.99
CA ALA A 348 -0.03 16.74 -12.28
C ALA A 348 -0.31 15.39 -12.98
N ASP A 349 -0.15 15.32 -14.31
CA ASP A 349 -0.46 14.12 -15.08
C ASP A 349 0.51 12.97 -14.80
N GLU A 350 1.80 13.25 -14.54
CA GLU A 350 2.76 12.25 -14.10
C GLU A 350 2.31 11.62 -12.78
N TRP A 351 1.84 12.39 -11.82
CA TRP A 351 1.37 11.87 -10.53
C TRP A 351 0.06 11.08 -10.64
N ARG A 352 -0.84 11.47 -11.55
CA ARG A 352 -2.00 10.64 -11.91
C ARG A 352 -1.57 9.26 -12.44
N ARG A 353 -0.55 9.21 -13.33
CA ARG A 353 0.00 7.94 -13.83
C ARG A 353 0.69 7.11 -12.75
N VAL A 354 1.34 7.75 -11.78
CA VAL A 354 1.93 7.07 -10.63
C VAL A 354 0.83 6.45 -9.75
N LEU A 355 -0.27 7.16 -9.47
CA LEU A 355 -1.42 6.58 -8.77
C LEU A 355 -2.00 5.39 -9.54
N ALA A 356 -2.10 5.48 -10.86
CA ALA A 356 -2.52 4.36 -11.71
C ALA A 356 -1.52 3.19 -11.70
N ALA A 357 -0.21 3.47 -11.55
CA ALA A 357 0.81 2.42 -11.40
C ALA A 357 0.61 1.61 -10.12
N ASN A 358 0.17 2.24 -9.02
CA ASN A 358 -0.21 1.52 -7.81
C ASN A 358 -1.34 0.51 -8.08
N GLN A 359 -2.35 0.90 -8.86
CA GLN A 359 -3.46 0.02 -9.25
C GLN A 359 -2.96 -1.12 -10.15
N ARG A 360 -2.04 -0.85 -11.10
CA ARG A 360 -1.42 -1.88 -11.95
C ARG A 360 -0.59 -2.87 -11.12
N LEU A 361 0.18 -2.40 -10.13
CA LEU A 361 0.90 -3.27 -9.20
C LEU A 361 -0.07 -4.22 -8.49
N ALA A 362 -1.13 -3.68 -7.88
CA ALA A 362 -2.13 -4.47 -7.17
C ALA A 362 -2.81 -5.48 -8.11
N SER A 363 -3.19 -5.04 -9.32
CA SER A 363 -3.75 -5.93 -10.35
C SER A 363 -2.84 -7.11 -10.65
N GLY A 364 -1.55 -6.87 -10.81
CA GLY A 364 -0.54 -7.92 -11.06
C GLY A 364 -0.38 -8.89 -9.89
N VAL A 365 -0.39 -8.40 -8.66
CA VAL A 365 -0.24 -9.24 -7.46
C VAL A 365 -1.46 -10.11 -7.21
N PHE A 366 -2.67 -9.58 -7.42
CA PHE A 366 -3.90 -10.32 -7.19
C PHE A 366 -4.35 -11.16 -8.39
N GLY A 367 -3.85 -10.90 -9.60
CA GLY A 367 -4.37 -11.49 -10.83
C GLY A 367 -5.80 -11.02 -11.13
N LEU A 368 -6.15 -9.79 -10.73
CA LEU A 368 -7.47 -9.19 -10.81
C LEU A 368 -7.40 -7.87 -11.57
N GLU A 369 -8.49 -7.46 -12.21
CA GLU A 369 -8.59 -6.15 -12.80
C GLU A 369 -9.03 -5.13 -11.73
N LEU A 370 -8.04 -4.46 -11.13
CA LEU A 370 -8.21 -3.35 -10.18
C LEU A 370 -7.89 -2.03 -10.89
N GLY A 371 -8.54 -0.94 -10.45
CA GLY A 371 -8.30 0.39 -11.07
C GLY A 371 -9.14 0.68 -12.32
N SER A 372 -10.07 -0.22 -12.69
CA SER A 372 -11.06 -0.04 -13.76
C SER A 372 -12.48 -0.01 -13.21
N LEU A 373 -13.39 0.58 -14.00
CA LEU A 373 -14.84 0.52 -13.78
C LEU A 373 -15.53 -0.16 -14.97
N ASP A 374 -14.80 -0.90 -15.78
CA ASP A 374 -15.35 -1.65 -16.90
C ASP A 374 -16.03 -2.94 -16.42
N SER A 375 -16.98 -3.44 -17.20
CA SER A 375 -17.65 -4.70 -16.90
C SER A 375 -16.65 -5.84 -16.75
N GLY A 376 -16.75 -6.60 -15.65
CA GLY A 376 -15.83 -7.68 -15.27
C GLY A 376 -14.78 -7.27 -14.25
N SER A 377 -14.45 -5.97 -14.10
CA SER A 377 -13.48 -5.50 -13.12
C SER A 377 -14.00 -5.68 -11.68
N VAL A 378 -13.07 -5.79 -10.73
CA VAL A 378 -13.43 -5.89 -9.30
C VAL A 378 -14.02 -4.59 -8.81
N ALA A 379 -15.09 -4.66 -8.04
CA ALA A 379 -15.76 -3.50 -7.47
C ALA A 379 -15.05 -3.01 -6.19
N ASP A 380 -13.79 -2.59 -6.35
CA ASP A 380 -13.02 -1.82 -5.38
C ASP A 380 -13.09 -0.36 -5.83
N LEU A 381 -13.99 0.42 -5.28
CA LEU A 381 -14.29 1.77 -5.74
C LEU A 381 -14.62 2.73 -4.60
N ILE A 382 -14.54 4.02 -4.90
CA ILE A 382 -14.92 5.09 -3.98
C ILE A 382 -15.92 6.03 -4.62
N VAL A 383 -16.80 6.57 -3.78
CA VAL A 383 -17.73 7.64 -4.13
C VAL A 383 -17.23 8.94 -3.51
N LEU A 384 -17.05 9.95 -4.33
CA LEU A 384 -16.62 11.29 -3.90
C LEU A 384 -17.80 12.27 -3.98
N ASP A 385 -18.01 12.99 -2.89
CA ASP A 385 -18.86 14.18 -2.82
C ASP A 385 -17.98 15.41 -3.12
N TYR A 386 -17.65 15.58 -4.40
CA TYR A 386 -16.79 16.64 -4.88
C TYR A 386 -17.54 17.51 -5.90
N ALA A 387 -17.97 18.71 -5.46
CA ALA A 387 -18.53 19.72 -6.35
C ALA A 387 -17.39 20.43 -7.08
N ALA A 388 -17.12 20.01 -8.32
CA ALA A 388 -16.06 20.62 -9.12
C ALA A 388 -16.41 22.08 -9.45
N PRO A 389 -15.56 23.07 -9.07
CA PRO A 389 -15.85 24.50 -9.31
C PRO A 389 -15.60 24.90 -10.77
N THR A 390 -14.96 24.04 -11.55
CA THR A 390 -14.66 24.21 -12.98
C THR A 390 -15.07 22.95 -13.73
N PRO A 391 -15.20 22.97 -15.08
CA PRO A 391 -15.50 21.76 -15.83
C PRO A 391 -14.51 20.64 -15.53
N LEU A 392 -15.03 19.44 -15.24
CA LEU A 392 -14.23 18.24 -15.01
C LEU A 392 -14.26 17.39 -16.28
N VAL A 393 -13.09 17.26 -16.93
CA VAL A 393 -12.88 16.50 -18.16
C VAL A 393 -11.58 15.69 -18.07
N ALA A 394 -11.36 14.76 -19.00
CA ALA A 394 -10.18 13.90 -18.97
C ALA A 394 -8.85 14.68 -18.98
N GLU A 395 -8.82 15.77 -19.76
CA GLU A 395 -7.62 16.60 -19.97
C GLU A 395 -7.18 17.37 -18.71
N ASN A 396 -8.11 17.67 -17.80
CA ASN A 396 -7.81 18.41 -16.56
C ASN A 396 -7.98 17.58 -15.29
N LEU A 397 -8.31 16.29 -15.42
CA LEU A 397 -8.52 15.39 -14.28
C LEU A 397 -7.37 15.41 -13.28
N ALA A 398 -6.12 15.36 -13.77
CA ALA A 398 -4.94 15.38 -12.93
C ALA A 398 -4.86 16.63 -12.05
N TRP A 399 -5.26 17.79 -12.57
CA TRP A 399 -5.29 19.04 -11.82
C TRP A 399 -6.38 19.04 -10.74
N HIS A 400 -7.55 18.46 -11.02
CA HIS A 400 -8.59 18.26 -10.00
C HIS A 400 -8.14 17.31 -8.90
N LEU A 401 -7.39 16.22 -9.22
CA LEU A 401 -6.82 15.31 -8.24
C LEU A 401 -5.83 16.02 -7.29
N ILE A 402 -4.96 16.88 -7.83
CA ILE A 402 -3.92 17.55 -7.03
C ILE A 402 -4.46 18.76 -6.26
N PHE A 403 -5.27 19.62 -6.89
CA PHE A 403 -5.68 20.90 -6.29
C PHE A 403 -7.11 20.95 -5.75
N GLY A 404 -7.96 20.01 -6.15
CA GLY A 404 -9.37 20.01 -5.80
C GLY A 404 -9.79 18.88 -4.88
N MET A 405 -9.61 17.64 -5.32
CA MET A 405 -10.04 16.44 -4.58
C MET A 405 -9.15 16.20 -3.35
N ASN A 406 -9.74 15.71 -2.29
CA ASN A 406 -9.03 15.29 -1.08
C ASN A 406 -9.86 14.21 -0.35
N SER A 407 -9.29 13.58 0.67
CA SER A 407 -9.95 12.53 1.43
C SER A 407 -11.24 12.97 2.14
N ALA A 408 -11.40 14.28 2.45
CA ALA A 408 -12.66 14.78 3.01
C ALA A 408 -13.84 14.70 2.02
N ALA A 409 -13.57 14.60 0.71
CA ALA A 409 -14.61 14.37 -0.30
C ALA A 409 -15.05 12.90 -0.37
N VAL A 410 -14.32 11.95 0.20
CA VAL A 410 -14.71 10.52 0.21
C VAL A 410 -15.98 10.35 1.03
N GLU A 411 -17.04 9.91 0.35
CA GLU A 411 -18.34 9.65 0.98
C GLU A 411 -18.54 8.18 1.26
N SER A 412 -18.23 7.32 0.28
CA SER A 412 -18.40 5.88 0.42
C SER A 412 -17.23 5.14 -0.20
N VAL A 413 -16.90 3.99 0.38
CA VAL A 413 -15.82 3.10 -0.06
C VAL A 413 -16.35 1.69 -0.15
N MET A 414 -16.08 1.02 -1.25
CA MET A 414 -16.49 -0.34 -1.52
C MET A 414 -15.27 -1.19 -1.87
N VAL A 415 -15.21 -2.39 -1.30
CA VAL A 415 -14.19 -3.41 -1.60
C VAL A 415 -14.91 -4.73 -1.88
N ASN A 416 -14.54 -5.40 -2.97
CA ASN A 416 -15.25 -6.61 -3.42
C ASN A 416 -16.77 -6.42 -3.46
N GLY A 417 -17.25 -5.26 -3.89
CA GLY A 417 -18.68 -4.96 -3.99
C GLY A 417 -19.41 -4.83 -2.64
N GLN A 418 -18.68 -4.70 -1.52
CA GLN A 418 -19.26 -4.49 -0.19
C GLN A 418 -18.84 -3.13 0.35
N PHE A 419 -19.78 -2.39 0.93
CA PHE A 419 -19.45 -1.12 1.56
C PHE A 419 -18.60 -1.35 2.81
N VAL A 420 -17.46 -0.66 2.87
CA VAL A 420 -16.58 -0.53 4.03
C VAL A 420 -16.87 0.79 4.76
N ILE A 421 -17.04 1.84 3.99
CA ILE A 421 -17.54 3.15 4.44
C ILE A 421 -18.78 3.46 3.61
N ARG A 422 -19.87 3.87 4.26
CA ARG A 422 -21.09 4.28 3.58
C ARG A 422 -21.59 5.60 4.15
N GLN A 423 -21.76 6.61 3.31
CA GLN A 423 -22.19 7.94 3.73
C GLN A 423 -21.35 8.48 4.91
N ARG A 424 -20.01 8.39 4.77
CA ARG A 424 -18.98 8.80 5.75
C ARG A 424 -18.97 8.00 7.06
N ARG A 425 -19.80 6.96 7.18
CA ARG A 425 -19.88 6.09 8.36
C ARG A 425 -19.19 4.76 8.06
N SER A 426 -18.38 4.31 8.99
CA SER A 426 -17.86 2.94 8.98
C SER A 426 -18.99 1.94 9.23
N VAL A 427 -18.81 0.73 8.69
CA VAL A 427 -19.67 -0.42 9.05
C VAL A 427 -19.35 -0.96 10.46
N LEU A 428 -18.26 -0.48 11.07
CA LEU A 428 -17.84 -0.79 12.44
C LEU A 428 -18.38 0.26 13.42
N ASP A 429 -18.51 -0.12 14.69
CA ASP A 429 -18.76 0.82 15.79
C ASP A 429 -17.47 1.59 16.09
N ASP A 430 -17.42 2.87 15.66
CA ASP A 430 -16.23 3.68 15.76
C ASP A 430 -15.91 4.10 17.20
N GLU A 431 -16.91 4.33 18.05
CA GLU A 431 -16.70 4.83 19.42
C GLU A 431 -16.03 3.77 20.28
N ASP A 432 -16.53 2.55 20.24
CA ASP A 432 -15.95 1.40 20.95
C ASP A 432 -14.55 1.08 20.42
N LEU A 433 -14.36 1.11 19.09
CA LEU A 433 -13.07 0.86 18.44
C LEU A 433 -12.01 1.85 18.92
N TYR A 434 -12.28 3.16 18.83
CA TYR A 434 -11.30 4.16 19.25
C TYR A 434 -11.09 4.19 20.77
N SER A 435 -12.08 3.82 21.56
CA SER A 435 -11.93 3.63 23.02
C SER A 435 -10.92 2.53 23.32
N ALA A 436 -11.06 1.35 22.70
CA ALA A 436 -10.16 0.23 22.88
C ALA A 436 -8.75 0.53 22.33
N ALA A 437 -8.65 1.20 21.17
CA ALA A 437 -7.36 1.62 20.61
C ALA A 437 -6.60 2.60 21.52
N ARG A 438 -7.30 3.55 22.17
CA ARG A 438 -6.70 4.45 23.17
C ARG A 438 -6.14 3.68 24.37
N GLN A 439 -6.88 2.70 24.90
CA GLN A 439 -6.38 1.85 25.98
C GLN A 439 -5.15 1.04 25.57
N ALA A 440 -5.14 0.48 24.35
CA ALA A 440 -3.98 -0.22 23.83
C ALA A 440 -2.77 0.71 23.66
N SER A 441 -2.98 1.94 23.16
CA SER A 441 -1.90 2.93 23.01
C SER A 441 -1.32 3.39 24.35
N GLU A 442 -2.14 3.54 25.39
CA GLU A 442 -1.66 3.86 26.74
C GLU A 442 -0.69 2.81 27.28
N ARG A 443 -1.02 1.51 27.09
CA ARG A 443 -0.14 0.40 27.45
C ARG A 443 1.15 0.38 26.63
N LEU A 444 1.05 0.59 25.32
CA LEU A 444 2.20 0.69 24.42
C LEU A 444 3.12 1.83 24.85
N TRP A 445 2.56 3.01 25.14
CA TRP A 445 3.34 4.18 25.54
C TRP A 445 3.93 4.05 26.95
N ALA A 446 3.29 3.29 27.85
CA ALA A 446 3.89 2.94 29.13
C ALA A 446 5.17 2.12 28.93
N LYS A 447 5.12 1.08 28.10
CA LYS A 447 6.32 0.29 27.72
C LYS A 447 7.41 1.15 27.09
N LEU A 448 7.06 2.09 26.21
CA LEU A 448 8.03 3.00 25.59
C LEU A 448 8.73 3.92 26.59
N ARG A 449 8.07 4.30 27.69
CA ARG A 449 8.69 5.11 28.75
C ARG A 449 9.67 4.31 29.60
N GLU A 450 9.49 3.00 29.72
CA GLU A 450 10.35 2.10 30.48
C GLU A 450 11.59 1.62 29.69
N MET A 451 11.58 1.76 28.37
CA MET A 451 12.69 1.39 27.45
C MET A 451 13.72 2.53 27.29
#